data_723aeb58f07a37496983f348574c12cf
#
_entry.id   723aeb58f07a37496983f348574c12cf
#
_cell.length_a   1.000
_cell.length_b   1.000
_cell.length_c   1.000
_cell.angle_alpha   90.00
_cell.angle_beta   90.00
_cell.angle_gamma   90.00
#
_symmetry.space_group_name_H-M   'P 1'
#
loop_
_entity.id
_entity.type
_entity.pdbx_description
1 polymer ?
#
loop_
_entity_poly.entity_id
_entity_poly.type
_entity_poly.pdbx_seq_one_letter_code
_entity_poly.pdbx_strand_id
1 'polypeptide(L)'
;MMLFLIKPIYQMRINKLTLFHYNLLRVARHVLGDQKFPKLKLKQESIISSLSADFDTQNPQQELSVKKLRRVKLDEVDFYREFVKPGIPVVIEGGASDWGCMGKWSPAWLCEHYGDEPIIYLDSTPEQMEKKDYSSTLGKFSDVLSGINNGDVTKYIRFSPLLHDHPELLRDFNANWLKKMRHPFSTGKKLQLFVGPKGSKTDLHAAAEYNFFTQVYGRKHWYICSPKSDAALDPLNLGLAYFTSKFNPKFPDLKSFHISKEIEFHECILEPGDILYNPSSYWHQVENESDSIGVGFRWFNLLGSLKLSPIQTLLTLTCYNPPIWKAMRYSKRDFSKLFAQNNKT
;
A
#
# COMPACT_ATOMS: atom_id res chain seq x y z
N MET A 1 -29.34 12.38 -18.75
CA MET A 1 -28.52 12.08 -17.56
C MET A 1 -27.97 10.67 -17.75
N MET A 2 -26.85 10.58 -18.44
CA MET A 2 -26.23 9.31 -18.84
C MET A 2 -25.47 8.77 -17.64
N LEU A 3 -26.00 7.74 -16.99
CA LEU A 3 -25.27 6.93 -16.02
C LEU A 3 -24.10 6.29 -16.77
N PHE A 4 -22.93 6.93 -16.73
CA PHE A 4 -21.71 6.22 -17.05
C PHE A 4 -21.54 5.13 -15.99
N LEU A 5 -21.98 3.92 -16.32
CA LEU A 5 -21.60 2.71 -15.63
C LEU A 5 -20.08 2.67 -15.68
N ILE A 6 -19.44 3.11 -14.58
CA ILE A 6 -18.00 2.92 -14.37
C ILE A 6 -17.83 1.41 -14.41
N LYS A 7 -17.34 0.89 -15.55
CA LYS A 7 -17.05 -0.54 -15.70
C LYS A 7 -16.10 -0.92 -14.56
N PRO A 8 -16.38 -2.00 -13.82
CA PRO A 8 -15.46 -2.46 -12.80
C PRO A 8 -14.09 -2.68 -13.43
N ILE A 9 -13.07 -2.11 -12.81
CA ILE A 9 -11.67 -2.31 -13.15
C ILE A 9 -11.47 -3.80 -13.39
N TYR A 10 -11.04 -4.13 -14.57
CA TYR A 10 -10.77 -5.41 -15.23
C TYR A 10 -10.97 -6.68 -14.40
N GLN A 11 -11.69 -7.63 -14.95
CA GLN A 11 -11.89 -8.96 -14.38
C GLN A 11 -10.89 -9.91 -15.06
N MET A 12 -9.90 -10.37 -14.32
CA MET A 12 -8.94 -11.37 -14.75
C MET A 12 -9.67 -12.60 -15.35
N ARG A 13 -9.22 -13.10 -16.50
CA ARG A 13 -9.86 -14.24 -17.23
C ARG A 13 -9.60 -15.60 -16.58
N ILE A 14 -9.29 -15.65 -15.30
CA ILE A 14 -9.13 -16.90 -14.56
C ILE A 14 -10.50 -17.54 -14.30
N ASN A 15 -10.59 -18.85 -14.55
CA ASN A 15 -11.78 -19.63 -14.21
C ASN A 15 -12.09 -19.45 -12.70
N LYS A 16 -13.36 -19.15 -12.39
CA LYS A 16 -13.83 -18.90 -11.03
C LYS A 16 -13.56 -20.07 -10.08
N LEU A 17 -13.65 -21.32 -10.55
CA LEU A 17 -13.37 -22.51 -9.76
C LEU A 17 -11.88 -22.59 -9.40
N THR A 18 -11.00 -22.33 -10.34
CA THR A 18 -9.55 -22.31 -10.14
C THR A 18 -9.15 -21.20 -9.16
N LEU A 19 -9.72 -20.01 -9.30
CA LEU A 19 -9.51 -18.91 -8.37
C LEU A 19 -10.03 -19.25 -6.96
N PHE A 20 -11.16 -19.93 -6.86
CA PHE A 20 -11.69 -20.41 -5.57
C PHE A 20 -10.73 -21.42 -4.91
N HIS A 21 -10.22 -22.41 -5.64
CA HIS A 21 -9.23 -23.37 -5.14
C HIS A 21 -7.93 -22.69 -4.71
N TYR A 22 -7.42 -21.76 -5.51
CA TYR A 22 -6.26 -20.94 -5.15
C TYR A 22 -6.47 -20.23 -3.81
N ASN A 23 -7.58 -19.54 -3.65
CA ASN A 23 -7.92 -18.79 -2.44
C ASN A 23 -8.12 -19.70 -1.23
N LEU A 24 -8.73 -20.86 -1.41
CA LEU A 24 -8.88 -21.87 -0.35
C LEU A 24 -7.51 -22.35 0.16
N LEU A 25 -6.60 -22.69 -0.76
CA LEU A 25 -5.23 -23.06 -0.42
C LEU A 25 -4.48 -21.93 0.27
N ARG A 26 -4.65 -20.68 -0.18
CA ARG A 26 -4.04 -19.50 0.45
C ARG A 26 -4.50 -19.33 1.91
N VAL A 27 -5.80 -19.45 2.17
CA VAL A 27 -6.34 -19.42 3.53
C VAL A 27 -5.82 -20.59 4.36
N ALA A 28 -5.82 -21.81 3.81
CA ALA A 28 -5.31 -22.99 4.50
C ALA A 28 -3.82 -22.83 4.86
N ARG A 29 -2.98 -22.36 3.95
CA ARG A 29 -1.56 -22.07 4.19
C ARG A 29 -1.36 -21.02 5.28
N HIS A 30 -2.18 -19.96 5.26
CA HIS A 30 -2.14 -18.92 6.28
C HIS A 30 -2.45 -19.47 7.69
N VAL A 31 -3.49 -20.28 7.81
CA VAL A 31 -3.92 -20.84 9.12
C VAL A 31 -3.00 -21.95 9.61
N LEU A 32 -2.61 -22.87 8.71
CA LEU A 32 -1.87 -24.09 9.06
C LEU A 32 -0.33 -23.89 9.04
N GLY A 33 0.14 -22.89 8.29
CA GLY A 33 1.56 -22.57 8.11
C GLY A 33 2.27 -23.48 7.11
N ASP A 34 3.13 -22.88 6.29
CA ASP A 34 3.87 -23.57 5.22
C ASP A 34 4.88 -24.58 5.76
N GLN A 35 5.45 -24.34 6.95
CA GLN A 35 6.42 -25.26 7.56
C GLN A 35 5.80 -26.59 7.98
N LYS A 36 4.57 -26.57 8.50
CA LYS A 36 3.87 -27.79 8.94
C LYS A 36 3.22 -28.53 7.78
N PHE A 37 2.79 -27.81 6.74
CA PHE A 37 2.03 -28.36 5.61
C PHE A 37 2.62 -27.91 4.26
N PRO A 38 3.88 -28.26 3.93
CA PRO A 38 4.54 -27.81 2.70
C PRO A 38 3.82 -28.26 1.42
N LYS A 39 3.07 -29.35 1.46
CA LYS A 39 2.27 -29.82 0.32
C LYS A 39 1.19 -28.82 -0.13
N LEU A 40 0.68 -27.97 0.78
CA LEU A 40 -0.29 -26.93 0.41
C LEU A 40 0.35 -25.87 -0.47
N LYS A 41 1.60 -25.50 -0.16
CA LYS A 41 2.38 -24.55 -0.97
C LYS A 41 2.58 -25.13 -2.37
N LEU A 42 3.06 -26.37 -2.49
CA LEU A 42 3.26 -27.04 -3.78
C LEU A 42 1.98 -27.13 -4.63
N LYS A 43 0.83 -27.42 -3.98
CA LYS A 43 -0.46 -27.42 -4.68
C LYS A 43 -0.86 -26.06 -5.21
N GLN A 44 -0.63 -25.01 -4.43
CA GLN A 44 -0.93 -23.64 -4.88
C GLN A 44 0.00 -23.22 -6.03
N GLU A 45 1.29 -23.53 -5.95
CA GLU A 45 2.26 -23.30 -7.02
C GLU A 45 1.90 -24.06 -8.30
N SER A 46 1.41 -25.30 -8.19
CA SER A 46 0.91 -26.09 -9.32
C SER A 46 -0.28 -25.43 -10.01
N ILE A 47 -1.20 -24.81 -9.26
CA ILE A 47 -2.32 -24.05 -9.85
C ILE A 47 -1.78 -22.85 -10.63
N ILE A 48 -0.85 -22.09 -10.06
CA ILE A 48 -0.25 -20.93 -10.74
C ILE A 48 0.49 -21.37 -12.00
N SER A 49 1.27 -22.45 -11.93
CA SER A 49 2.00 -22.99 -13.10
C SER A 49 1.06 -23.44 -14.23
N SER A 50 -0.04 -24.12 -13.88
CA SER A 50 -1.06 -24.52 -14.87
C SER A 50 -1.71 -23.30 -15.53
N LEU A 51 -2.12 -22.30 -14.74
CA LEU A 51 -2.69 -21.07 -15.26
C LEU A 51 -1.69 -20.32 -16.17
N SER A 52 -0.41 -20.32 -15.80
CA SER A 52 0.65 -19.67 -16.59
C SER A 52 0.83 -20.37 -17.95
N ALA A 53 0.86 -21.69 -17.98
CA ALA A 53 0.99 -22.47 -19.22
C ALA A 53 -0.21 -22.25 -20.16
N ASP A 54 -1.42 -22.26 -19.63
CA ASP A 54 -2.66 -22.00 -20.41
C ASP A 54 -2.65 -20.58 -20.98
N PHE A 55 -2.16 -19.63 -20.20
CA PHE A 55 -2.11 -18.23 -20.60
C PHE A 55 -1.08 -17.97 -21.71
N ASP A 56 0.12 -18.50 -21.59
CA ASP A 56 1.20 -18.31 -22.56
C ASP A 56 0.85 -18.91 -23.93
N THR A 57 0.10 -20.01 -23.98
CA THR A 57 -0.38 -20.59 -25.24
C THR A 57 -1.40 -19.69 -25.93
N GLN A 58 -2.20 -18.94 -25.18
CA GLN A 58 -3.27 -18.10 -25.72
C GLN A 58 -2.79 -16.67 -26.08
N ASN A 59 -1.81 -16.14 -25.35
CA ASN A 59 -1.38 -14.75 -25.44
C ASN A 59 0.15 -14.57 -25.33
N PRO A 60 0.96 -15.13 -26.26
CA PRO A 60 2.41 -15.19 -26.09
C PRO A 60 3.10 -13.82 -26.10
N GLN A 61 2.51 -12.83 -26.78
CA GLN A 61 3.10 -11.48 -26.95
C GLN A 61 2.45 -10.38 -26.10
N GLN A 62 1.58 -10.74 -25.15
CA GLN A 62 0.93 -9.72 -24.34
C GLN A 62 1.93 -9.08 -23.36
N GLU A 63 1.97 -7.76 -23.37
CA GLU A 63 2.72 -6.94 -22.44
C GLU A 63 1.87 -6.52 -21.25
N LEU A 64 2.52 -6.02 -20.18
CA LEU A 64 1.83 -5.48 -19.01
C LEU A 64 1.04 -4.22 -19.41
N SER A 65 -0.24 -4.19 -19.06
CA SER A 65 -1.09 -3.02 -19.29
C SER A 65 -0.92 -2.01 -18.15
N VAL A 66 -0.41 -0.82 -18.46
CA VAL A 66 -0.32 0.30 -17.51
C VAL A 66 -1.06 1.51 -18.08
N LYS A 67 -2.08 1.97 -17.36
CA LYS A 67 -2.91 3.13 -17.72
C LYS A 67 -2.71 4.28 -16.74
N LYS A 68 -3.04 5.50 -17.14
CA LYS A 68 -3.06 6.61 -16.20
C LYS A 68 -4.23 6.50 -15.24
N LEU A 69 -3.97 6.71 -13.94
CA LEU A 69 -5.02 6.79 -12.94
C LEU A 69 -5.84 8.06 -13.16
N ARG A 70 -7.17 7.93 -13.00
CA ARG A 70 -8.08 9.06 -13.12
C ARG A 70 -7.73 10.18 -12.13
N ARG A 71 -7.81 11.43 -12.60
CA ARG A 71 -7.65 12.65 -11.80
C ARG A 71 -8.96 13.44 -11.86
N VAL A 72 -9.35 14.03 -10.73
CA VAL A 72 -10.59 14.81 -10.60
C VAL A 72 -10.36 16.03 -9.70
N LYS A 73 -11.16 17.06 -9.89
CA LYS A 73 -11.28 18.18 -8.95
C LYS A 73 -12.50 17.96 -8.05
N LEU A 74 -12.42 18.38 -6.77
CA LEU A 74 -13.46 18.11 -5.78
C LEU A 74 -14.81 18.78 -6.09
N ASP A 75 -14.77 19.95 -6.72
CA ASP A 75 -15.93 20.74 -7.13
C ASP A 75 -16.67 20.18 -8.35
N GLU A 76 -16.04 19.28 -9.10
CA GLU A 76 -16.62 18.68 -10.32
C GLU A 76 -17.35 17.37 -10.06
N VAL A 77 -17.24 16.75 -8.86
CA VAL A 77 -17.72 15.39 -8.59
C VAL A 77 -18.33 15.23 -7.21
N ASP A 78 -19.30 14.32 -7.08
CA ASP A 78 -19.70 13.79 -5.78
C ASP A 78 -18.67 12.72 -5.34
N PHE A 79 -17.56 13.22 -4.80
CA PHE A 79 -16.39 12.40 -4.51
C PHE A 79 -16.69 11.17 -3.63
N TYR A 80 -17.51 11.35 -2.59
CA TYR A 80 -17.86 10.24 -1.71
C TYR A 80 -18.65 9.15 -2.45
N ARG A 81 -19.68 9.55 -3.21
CA ARG A 81 -20.54 8.61 -3.92
C ARG A 81 -19.86 7.92 -5.07
N GLU A 82 -19.03 8.66 -5.81
CA GLU A 82 -18.41 8.14 -7.04
C GLU A 82 -17.14 7.31 -6.77
N PHE A 83 -16.39 7.62 -5.71
CA PHE A 83 -15.08 6.99 -5.46
C PHE A 83 -15.00 6.29 -4.10
N VAL A 84 -15.36 6.97 -3.00
CA VAL A 84 -15.16 6.39 -1.66
C VAL A 84 -16.09 5.22 -1.41
N LYS A 85 -17.39 5.39 -1.63
CA LYS A 85 -18.41 4.36 -1.40
C LYS A 85 -18.19 3.10 -2.26
N PRO A 86 -17.88 3.18 -3.55
CA PRO A 86 -17.57 2.00 -4.38
C PRO A 86 -16.16 1.45 -4.16
N GLY A 87 -15.22 2.23 -3.62
CA GLY A 87 -13.81 1.85 -3.43
C GLY A 87 -13.03 1.90 -4.74
N ILE A 88 -13.05 3.04 -5.44
CA ILE A 88 -12.37 3.26 -6.71
C ILE A 88 -11.19 4.21 -6.47
N PRO A 89 -9.94 3.82 -6.77
CA PRO A 89 -8.79 4.69 -6.60
C PRO A 89 -8.85 5.89 -7.55
N VAL A 90 -8.43 7.06 -7.06
CA VAL A 90 -8.47 8.31 -7.83
C VAL A 90 -7.54 9.35 -7.22
N VAL A 91 -6.96 10.21 -8.03
CA VAL A 91 -6.23 11.41 -7.57
C VAL A 91 -7.19 12.59 -7.51
N ILE A 92 -7.20 13.29 -6.38
CA ILE A 92 -7.85 14.59 -6.23
C ILE A 92 -6.77 15.64 -6.53
N GLU A 93 -6.90 16.27 -7.68
CA GLU A 93 -5.95 17.26 -8.16
C GLU A 93 -6.02 18.52 -7.31
N GLY A 94 -4.90 18.89 -6.71
CA GLY A 94 -4.81 20.08 -5.86
C GLY A 94 -5.72 20.04 -4.62
N GLY A 95 -6.23 18.87 -4.22
CA GLY A 95 -7.20 18.73 -3.13
C GLY A 95 -6.74 19.19 -1.75
N ALA A 96 -5.43 19.41 -1.58
CA ALA A 96 -4.81 19.92 -0.35
C ALA A 96 -4.06 21.24 -0.57
N SER A 97 -4.22 21.92 -1.70
CA SER A 97 -3.41 23.09 -2.04
C SER A 97 -3.55 24.27 -1.06
N ASP A 98 -4.68 24.34 -0.37
CA ASP A 98 -5.00 25.35 0.65
C ASP A 98 -4.68 24.90 2.09
N TRP A 99 -4.09 23.71 2.28
CA TRP A 99 -3.78 23.19 3.61
C TRP A 99 -2.50 23.85 4.16
N GLY A 100 -2.45 24.05 5.47
CA GLY A 100 -1.35 24.74 6.17
C GLY A 100 0.02 24.07 6.01
N CYS A 101 0.08 22.79 5.67
CA CYS A 101 1.34 22.07 5.39
C CYS A 101 1.98 22.51 4.06
N MET A 102 1.20 23.04 3.11
CA MET A 102 1.73 23.46 1.81
C MET A 102 2.62 24.69 1.94
N GLY A 103 3.79 24.64 1.31
CA GLY A 103 4.80 25.70 1.42
C GLY A 103 5.52 25.80 2.77
N LYS A 104 4.96 25.25 3.84
CA LYS A 104 5.56 25.22 5.17
C LYS A 104 6.49 24.01 5.36
N TRP A 105 6.01 22.81 5.01
CA TRP A 105 6.74 21.59 5.26
C TRP A 105 7.75 21.29 4.16
N SER A 106 9.02 21.35 4.51
CA SER A 106 10.13 20.87 3.71
C SER A 106 10.97 19.89 4.53
N PRO A 107 11.83 19.05 3.92
CA PRO A 107 12.76 18.20 4.69
C PRO A 107 13.61 19.01 5.67
N ALA A 108 14.10 20.18 5.24
CA ALA A 108 14.89 21.08 6.08
C ALA A 108 14.08 21.60 7.26
N TRP A 109 12.86 22.09 7.03
CA TRP A 109 11.97 22.60 8.09
C TRP A 109 11.64 21.51 9.11
N LEU A 110 11.30 20.31 8.66
CA LEU A 110 11.01 19.19 9.56
C LEU A 110 12.25 18.78 10.38
N CYS A 111 13.43 18.77 9.77
CA CYS A 111 14.67 18.45 10.50
C CYS A 111 15.08 19.54 11.49
N GLU A 112 14.84 20.82 11.19
CA GLU A 112 15.11 21.93 12.09
C GLU A 112 14.24 21.84 13.36
N HIS A 113 12.95 21.49 13.22
CA HIS A 113 12.00 21.50 14.32
C HIS A 113 11.89 20.17 15.06
N TYR A 114 12.14 19.04 14.36
CA TYR A 114 11.94 17.67 14.85
C TYR A 114 13.13 16.75 14.59
N GLY A 115 14.31 17.31 14.28
CA GLY A 115 15.49 16.54 13.86
C GLY A 115 16.00 15.56 14.91
N ASP A 116 15.79 15.84 16.19
CA ASP A 116 16.22 14.97 17.29
C ASP A 116 15.23 13.86 17.66
N GLU A 117 14.03 13.86 17.03
CA GLU A 117 13.05 12.82 17.29
C GLU A 117 13.56 11.43 16.87
N PRO A 118 13.42 10.43 17.76
CA PRO A 118 13.86 9.07 17.45
C PRO A 118 12.96 8.43 16.38
N ILE A 119 13.59 7.82 15.40
CA ILE A 119 12.91 7.10 14.33
C ILE A 119 13.49 5.71 14.13
N ILE A 120 12.70 4.85 13.50
CA ILE A 120 13.14 3.53 13.07
C ILE A 120 13.10 3.49 11.55
N TYR A 121 14.25 3.24 10.94
CA TYR A 121 14.34 2.90 9.53
C TYR A 121 14.04 1.43 9.33
N LEU A 122 13.17 1.12 8.40
CA LEU A 122 12.88 -0.24 7.98
C LEU A 122 13.46 -0.45 6.59
N ASP A 123 14.42 -1.34 6.49
CA ASP A 123 14.89 -1.88 5.23
C ASP A 123 14.41 -3.33 5.12
N SER A 124 13.34 -3.53 4.37
CA SER A 124 12.75 -4.86 4.15
C SER A 124 12.21 -4.96 2.73
N THR A 125 13.00 -5.59 1.88
CA THR A 125 12.53 -6.04 0.56
C THR A 125 11.60 -7.25 0.71
N PRO A 126 10.79 -7.60 -0.31
CA PRO A 126 9.98 -8.81 -0.30
C PRO A 126 10.81 -10.08 -0.03
N GLU A 127 12.04 -10.16 -0.56
CA GLU A 127 12.97 -11.28 -0.34
C GLU A 127 13.45 -11.39 1.11
N GLN A 128 13.77 -10.25 1.73
CA GLN A 128 14.14 -10.21 3.16
C GLN A 128 12.93 -10.58 4.03
N MET A 129 11.73 -10.10 3.71
CA MET A 129 10.51 -10.44 4.43
C MET A 129 10.22 -11.95 4.35
N GLU A 130 10.43 -12.59 3.20
CA GLU A 130 10.25 -14.04 3.04
C GLU A 130 11.23 -14.83 3.91
N LYS A 131 12.47 -14.39 4.01
CA LYS A 131 13.51 -14.99 4.87
C LYS A 131 13.34 -14.65 6.34
N LYS A 132 12.34 -13.81 6.70
CA LYS A 132 12.15 -13.21 8.03
C LYS A 132 13.36 -12.41 8.51
N ASP A 133 14.13 -11.90 7.56
CA ASP A 133 15.30 -11.05 7.78
C ASP A 133 14.83 -9.59 7.72
N TYR A 134 14.29 -9.10 8.83
CA TYR A 134 13.86 -7.71 8.97
C TYR A 134 14.98 -6.92 9.60
N SER A 135 15.61 -6.04 8.84
CA SER A 135 16.52 -5.07 9.40
C SER A 135 15.78 -3.83 9.88
N SER A 136 16.05 -3.39 11.08
CA SER A 136 15.58 -2.11 11.59
C SER A 136 16.74 -1.37 12.24
N THR A 137 16.94 -0.12 11.87
CA THR A 137 17.96 0.74 12.43
C THR A 137 17.31 1.87 13.21
N LEU A 138 17.69 2.02 14.47
CA LEU A 138 17.32 3.18 15.29
C LEU A 138 18.19 4.37 14.83
N GLY A 139 17.54 5.50 14.59
CA GLY A 139 18.21 6.74 14.20
C GLY A 139 17.43 7.96 14.65
N LYS A 140 17.85 9.12 14.18
CA LYS A 140 17.18 10.40 14.40
C LYS A 140 16.48 10.86 13.11
N PHE A 141 15.47 11.72 13.24
CA PHE A 141 14.79 12.30 12.10
C PHE A 141 15.74 13.10 11.18
N SER A 142 16.74 13.77 11.75
CA SER A 142 17.79 14.49 11.02
C SER A 142 18.61 13.61 10.05
N ASP A 143 18.67 12.28 10.28
CA ASP A 143 19.37 11.36 9.39
C ASP A 143 18.74 11.33 7.98
N VAL A 144 17.43 11.68 7.87
CA VAL A 144 16.75 11.81 6.58
C VAL A 144 17.35 12.91 5.73
N LEU A 145 17.64 14.08 6.33
CA LEU A 145 18.27 15.19 5.60
C LEU A 145 19.67 14.80 5.14
N SER A 146 20.44 14.07 5.97
CA SER A 146 21.71 13.50 5.57
C SER A 146 21.55 12.54 4.40
N GLY A 147 20.53 11.65 4.45
CA GLY A 147 20.21 10.74 3.33
C GLY A 147 19.88 11.48 2.04
N ILE A 148 19.06 12.54 2.13
CA ILE A 148 18.71 13.41 1.00
C ILE A 148 19.98 14.02 0.38
N ASN A 149 20.83 14.61 1.19
CA ASN A 149 22.05 15.27 0.71
C ASN A 149 23.05 14.30 0.06
N ASN A 150 23.08 13.05 0.53
CA ASN A 150 24.01 12.04 0.07
C ASN A 150 23.40 11.03 -0.93
N GLY A 151 22.12 11.14 -1.25
CA GLY A 151 21.40 10.20 -2.11
C GLY A 151 21.24 8.79 -1.49
N ASP A 152 21.28 8.68 -0.16
CA ASP A 152 21.13 7.41 0.56
C ASP A 152 19.64 7.03 0.67
N VAL A 153 19.16 6.22 -0.27
CA VAL A 153 17.77 5.78 -0.36
C VAL A 153 17.32 4.92 0.84
N THR A 154 18.23 4.43 1.66
CA THR A 154 17.92 3.66 2.88
C THR A 154 17.40 4.57 3.99
N LYS A 155 17.69 5.86 3.93
CA LYS A 155 17.20 6.88 4.88
C LYS A 155 15.77 7.31 4.56
N TYR A 156 14.89 6.34 4.38
CA TYR A 156 13.49 6.56 4.10
C TYR A 156 12.62 6.27 5.32
N ILE A 157 12.00 7.30 5.86
CA ILE A 157 11.00 7.17 6.92
C ILE A 157 9.69 6.69 6.31
N ARG A 158 9.21 5.57 6.81
CA ARG A 158 7.88 5.04 6.56
C ARG A 158 7.17 4.86 7.90
N PHE A 159 5.95 5.34 8.00
CA PHE A 159 5.12 5.15 9.20
C PHE A 159 5.62 5.83 10.48
N SER A 160 6.24 7.01 10.39
CA SER A 160 6.68 7.74 11.57
C SER A 160 5.54 8.08 12.52
N PRO A 161 5.73 7.94 13.85
CA PRO A 161 4.77 8.36 14.84
C PRO A 161 4.72 9.88 15.07
N LEU A 162 5.55 10.65 14.40
CA LEU A 162 5.73 12.10 14.63
C LEU A 162 4.39 12.85 14.74
N LEU A 163 3.45 12.59 13.86
CA LEU A 163 2.13 13.25 13.87
C LEU A 163 1.23 12.80 15.03
N HIS A 164 1.56 11.71 15.68
CA HIS A 164 0.89 11.25 16.89
C HIS A 164 1.49 11.90 18.14
N ASP A 165 2.81 12.02 18.16
CA ASP A 165 3.56 12.54 19.29
C ASP A 165 3.57 14.08 19.29
N HIS A 166 3.38 14.71 18.11
CA HIS A 166 3.26 16.15 17.89
C HIS A 166 1.90 16.51 17.28
N PRO A 167 0.80 16.46 18.05
CA PRO A 167 -0.57 16.66 17.57
C PRO A 167 -0.84 18.09 17.06
N GLU A 168 -0.01 19.06 17.39
CA GLU A 168 -0.07 20.42 16.85
C GLU A 168 0.11 20.46 15.33
N LEU A 169 0.90 19.53 14.76
CA LEU A 169 1.08 19.37 13.32
C LEU A 169 -0.20 19.00 12.58
N LEU A 170 -1.17 18.40 13.29
CA LEU A 170 -2.47 18.04 12.69
C LEU A 170 -3.29 19.26 12.28
N ARG A 171 -2.99 20.45 12.83
CA ARG A 171 -3.67 21.72 12.46
C ARG A 171 -3.34 22.14 11.04
N ASP A 172 -2.25 21.64 10.48
CA ASP A 172 -1.83 21.93 9.10
C ASP A 172 -2.62 21.10 8.07
N PHE A 173 -3.53 20.21 8.51
CA PHE A 173 -4.37 19.37 7.67
C PHE A 173 -5.86 19.66 7.87
N ASN A 174 -6.65 19.51 6.81
CA ASN A 174 -8.11 19.61 6.92
C ASN A 174 -8.72 18.34 7.53
N ALA A 175 -8.56 18.21 8.85
CA ALA A 175 -9.03 17.05 9.62
C ALA A 175 -10.56 16.83 9.51
N ASN A 176 -11.34 17.91 9.30
CA ASN A 176 -12.79 17.81 9.16
C ASN A 176 -13.16 17.16 7.82
N TRP A 177 -12.53 17.57 6.74
CA TRP A 177 -12.72 16.95 5.44
C TRP A 177 -12.31 15.47 5.44
N LEU A 178 -11.12 15.16 5.96
CA LEU A 178 -10.62 13.79 6.08
C LEU A 178 -11.60 12.89 6.87
N LYS A 179 -12.16 13.39 7.97
CA LYS A 179 -13.15 12.65 8.76
C LYS A 179 -14.48 12.49 8.03
N LYS A 180 -14.94 13.51 7.32
CA LYS A 180 -16.21 13.51 6.57
C LYS A 180 -16.17 12.52 5.41
N MET A 181 -15.02 12.41 4.73
CA MET A 181 -14.87 11.59 3.52
C MET A 181 -14.62 10.11 3.78
N ARG A 182 -14.38 9.67 5.00
CA ARG A 182 -14.26 8.25 5.32
C ARG A 182 -15.61 7.55 5.43
N HIS A 183 -15.61 6.23 5.32
CA HIS A 183 -16.83 5.42 5.51
C HIS A 183 -17.42 5.59 6.92
N PRO A 184 -18.75 5.53 7.07
CA PRO A 184 -19.39 5.39 8.38
C PRO A 184 -18.86 4.13 9.11
N PHE A 185 -18.94 4.16 10.44
CA PHE A 185 -18.50 3.05 11.31
C PHE A 185 -17.05 2.60 11.10
N SER A 186 -16.20 3.50 10.59
CA SER A 186 -14.77 3.23 10.41
C SER A 186 -14.03 3.28 11.74
N THR A 187 -13.05 2.39 11.90
CA THR A 187 -12.11 2.36 13.02
C THR A 187 -10.72 2.80 12.57
N GLY A 188 -9.88 3.18 13.54
CA GLY A 188 -8.56 3.71 13.24
C GLY A 188 -8.62 5.14 12.69
N LYS A 189 -7.63 5.94 13.03
CA LYS A 189 -7.44 7.31 12.54
C LYS A 189 -5.95 7.55 12.67
N LYS A 190 -5.21 7.23 11.62
CA LYS A 190 -3.76 7.35 11.67
C LYS A 190 -3.32 8.31 10.61
N LEU A 191 -2.61 9.32 11.02
CA LEU A 191 -1.78 10.10 10.15
C LEU A 191 -0.36 9.54 10.24
N GLN A 192 0.17 9.12 9.10
CA GLN A 192 1.49 8.52 9.00
C GLN A 192 2.34 9.36 8.07
N LEU A 193 3.48 9.81 8.57
CA LEU A 193 4.43 10.60 7.83
C LEU A 193 5.41 9.70 7.07
N PHE A 194 5.67 10.10 5.83
CA PHE A 194 6.66 9.50 4.93
C PHE A 194 7.61 10.58 4.47
N VAL A 195 8.90 10.41 4.71
CA VAL A 195 9.93 11.37 4.29
C VAL A 195 11.16 10.61 3.80
N GLY A 196 11.67 10.97 2.64
CA GLY A 196 12.87 10.33 2.11
C GLY A 196 13.38 10.92 0.81
N PRO A 197 14.61 10.54 0.42
CA PRO A 197 15.26 11.00 -0.79
C PRO A 197 14.62 10.45 -2.05
N LYS A 198 14.95 11.09 -3.17
CA LYS A 198 14.69 10.57 -4.52
C LYS A 198 15.18 9.13 -4.65
N GLY A 199 14.39 8.28 -5.30
CA GLY A 199 14.69 6.87 -5.52
C GLY A 199 14.30 5.93 -4.37
N SER A 200 13.95 6.47 -3.19
CA SER A 200 13.38 5.63 -2.13
C SER A 200 12.06 5.03 -2.57
N LYS A 201 11.85 3.74 -2.26
CA LYS A 201 10.67 3.00 -2.73
C LYS A 201 10.01 2.17 -1.62
N THR A 202 8.77 1.85 -1.82
CA THR A 202 8.05 0.78 -1.13
C THR A 202 7.57 -0.21 -2.19
N ASP A 203 8.06 -1.45 -2.11
CA ASP A 203 7.74 -2.49 -3.07
C ASP A 203 6.24 -2.84 -3.07
N LEU A 204 5.81 -3.60 -4.08
CA LEU A 204 4.40 -3.89 -4.31
C LEU A 204 3.75 -4.58 -3.11
N HIS A 205 2.76 -3.92 -2.53
CA HIS A 205 2.09 -4.37 -1.33
C HIS A 205 0.61 -3.99 -1.31
N ALA A 206 -0.13 -4.63 -0.41
CA ALA A 206 -1.52 -4.31 -0.12
C ALA A 206 -1.80 -4.40 1.39
N ALA A 207 -2.73 -3.60 1.87
CA ALA A 207 -3.22 -3.61 3.24
C ALA A 207 -4.74 -3.40 3.28
N ALA A 208 -5.41 -3.90 4.31
CA ALA A 208 -6.86 -3.78 4.45
C ALA A 208 -7.33 -2.37 4.86
N GLU A 209 -6.42 -1.43 5.06
CA GLU A 209 -6.75 -0.05 5.39
C GLU A 209 -7.03 0.77 4.12
N TYR A 210 -7.99 1.68 4.22
CA TYR A 210 -8.20 2.78 3.27
C TYR A 210 -7.21 3.89 3.57
N ASN A 211 -6.84 4.66 2.57
CA ASN A 211 -5.85 5.73 2.70
C ASN A 211 -6.21 6.94 1.84
N PHE A 212 -6.18 8.14 2.44
CA PHE A 212 -5.98 9.38 1.73
C PHE A 212 -4.52 9.78 1.88
N PHE A 213 -3.78 9.68 0.79
CA PHE A 213 -2.37 10.04 0.79
C PHE A 213 -2.20 11.44 0.21
N THR A 214 -1.80 12.40 1.05
CA THR A 214 -1.54 13.79 0.67
C THR A 214 -0.07 13.95 0.32
N GLN A 215 0.24 14.38 -0.88
CA GLN A 215 1.58 14.77 -1.28
C GLN A 215 1.83 16.19 -0.82
N VAL A 216 2.83 16.39 0.07
CA VAL A 216 3.10 17.69 0.69
C VAL A 216 4.28 18.39 0.02
N TYR A 217 5.35 17.62 -0.25
CA TYR A 217 6.57 18.15 -0.85
C TYR A 217 7.16 17.15 -1.84
N GLY A 218 7.70 17.64 -2.96
CA GLY A 218 8.28 16.81 -3.99
C GLY A 218 7.27 15.89 -4.69
N ARG A 219 7.75 14.91 -5.45
CA ARG A 219 6.94 14.08 -6.35
C ARG A 219 7.05 12.61 -6.01
N LYS A 220 5.94 11.88 -6.17
CA LYS A 220 5.88 10.45 -5.85
C LYS A 220 5.11 9.69 -6.92
N HIS A 221 5.74 8.67 -7.49
CA HIS A 221 5.14 7.79 -8.48
C HIS A 221 4.47 6.60 -7.81
N TRP A 222 3.24 6.32 -8.21
CA TRP A 222 2.43 5.21 -7.73
C TRP A 222 2.03 4.31 -8.88
N TYR A 223 2.15 2.99 -8.66
CA TYR A 223 1.52 1.95 -9.47
C TYR A 223 0.45 1.28 -8.63
N ILE A 224 -0.76 1.13 -9.15
CA ILE A 224 -1.91 0.63 -8.41
C ILE A 224 -2.65 -0.40 -9.24
N CYS A 225 -3.05 -1.54 -8.65
CA CYS A 225 -3.96 -2.47 -9.29
C CYS A 225 -4.98 -3.06 -8.31
N SER A 226 -6.01 -3.69 -8.89
CA SER A 226 -7.15 -4.23 -8.14
C SER A 226 -6.73 -5.36 -7.18
N PRO A 227 -7.38 -5.50 -6.01
CA PRO A 227 -7.21 -6.68 -5.15
C PRO A 227 -7.57 -8.01 -5.80
N LYS A 228 -8.32 -7.99 -6.90
CA LYS A 228 -8.62 -9.18 -7.71
C LYS A 228 -7.40 -9.78 -8.40
N SER A 229 -6.29 -9.06 -8.44
CA SER A 229 -5.02 -9.49 -9.01
C SER A 229 -4.18 -10.40 -8.10
N ASP A 230 -4.66 -10.72 -6.90
CA ASP A 230 -3.92 -11.50 -5.89
C ASP A 230 -3.26 -12.77 -6.48
N ALA A 231 -4.01 -13.59 -7.21
CA ALA A 231 -3.48 -14.84 -7.75
C ALA A 231 -2.35 -14.64 -8.78
N ALA A 232 -2.39 -13.55 -9.55
CA ALA A 232 -1.37 -13.23 -10.53
C ALA A 232 -0.12 -12.58 -9.92
N LEU A 233 -0.24 -12.01 -8.72
CA LEU A 233 0.85 -11.38 -7.99
C LEU A 233 1.55 -12.32 -7.00
N ASP A 234 1.01 -13.51 -6.79
CA ASP A 234 1.53 -14.54 -5.87
C ASP A 234 2.02 -13.98 -4.52
N PRO A 235 1.09 -13.49 -3.67
CA PRO A 235 1.46 -12.85 -2.41
C PRO A 235 2.21 -13.77 -1.48
N LEU A 236 3.25 -13.26 -0.81
CA LEU A 236 3.98 -14.00 0.20
C LEU A 236 3.09 -14.33 1.41
N ASN A 237 3.21 -15.56 1.93
CA ASN A 237 2.48 -16.02 3.12
C ASN A 237 3.29 -15.76 4.39
N LEU A 238 3.24 -14.55 4.89
CA LEU A 238 4.03 -14.09 6.05
C LEU A 238 3.26 -14.11 7.37
N GLY A 239 1.94 -14.37 7.34
CA GLY A 239 1.08 -14.27 8.51
C GLY A 239 0.84 -12.84 9.01
N LEU A 240 1.21 -11.83 8.22
CA LEU A 240 1.06 -10.41 8.51
C LEU A 240 -0.31 -9.88 8.07
N ALA A 241 -0.75 -8.78 8.67
CA ALA A 241 -1.86 -7.95 8.16
C ALA A 241 -1.42 -7.03 6.99
N TYR A 242 -0.33 -7.37 6.34
CA TYR A 242 0.32 -6.66 5.27
C TYR A 242 0.76 -7.68 4.23
N PHE A 243 0.31 -7.52 2.99
CA PHE A 243 0.59 -8.43 1.90
C PHE A 243 1.65 -7.81 1.00
N THR A 244 2.62 -8.59 0.57
CA THR A 244 3.67 -8.17 -0.36
C THR A 244 3.84 -9.19 -1.47
N SER A 245 4.31 -8.74 -2.62
CA SER A 245 4.65 -9.56 -3.78
C SER A 245 6.05 -9.18 -4.25
N LYS A 246 6.75 -10.14 -4.87
CA LYS A 246 8.03 -9.90 -5.54
C LYS A 246 7.88 -9.25 -6.92
N PHE A 247 6.64 -9.14 -7.42
CA PHE A 247 6.36 -8.51 -8.69
C PHE A 247 6.68 -7.00 -8.65
N ASN A 248 7.35 -6.51 -9.69
CA ASN A 248 7.65 -5.09 -9.84
C ASN A 248 7.00 -4.55 -11.11
N PRO A 249 5.94 -3.72 -11.02
CA PRO A 249 5.25 -3.20 -12.21
C PRO A 249 6.08 -2.23 -13.05
N LYS A 250 7.13 -1.62 -12.49
CA LYS A 250 8.04 -0.72 -13.23
C LYS A 250 9.04 -1.51 -14.10
N PHE A 251 9.48 -2.66 -13.59
CA PHE A 251 10.41 -3.56 -14.27
C PHE A 251 9.87 -5.00 -14.17
N PRO A 252 8.80 -5.31 -14.95
CA PRO A 252 8.07 -6.56 -14.77
C PRO A 252 8.85 -7.77 -15.25
N ASP A 253 9.07 -8.73 -14.36
CA ASP A 253 9.53 -10.06 -14.73
C ASP A 253 8.35 -10.92 -15.18
N LEU A 254 7.96 -10.76 -16.44
CA LEU A 254 6.84 -11.49 -17.03
C LEU A 254 7.15 -12.97 -17.26
N LYS A 255 8.42 -13.41 -17.09
CA LYS A 255 8.78 -14.83 -17.16
C LYS A 255 8.49 -15.56 -15.86
N SER A 256 8.72 -14.92 -14.72
CA SER A 256 8.37 -15.48 -13.40
C SER A 256 6.90 -15.25 -13.04
N PHE A 257 6.27 -14.21 -13.59
CA PHE A 257 4.90 -13.81 -13.30
C PHE A 257 4.03 -13.77 -14.57
N HIS A 258 3.93 -14.89 -15.29
CA HIS A 258 3.23 -14.97 -16.60
C HIS A 258 1.80 -14.41 -16.55
N ILE A 259 1.03 -14.77 -15.49
CA ILE A 259 -0.36 -14.35 -15.32
C ILE A 259 -0.49 -12.86 -15.06
N SER A 260 0.59 -12.18 -14.66
CA SER A 260 0.56 -10.73 -14.39
C SER A 260 0.29 -9.90 -15.65
N LYS A 261 0.52 -10.45 -16.84
CA LYS A 261 0.11 -9.85 -18.13
C LYS A 261 -1.39 -9.54 -18.20
N GLU A 262 -2.22 -10.29 -17.44
CA GLU A 262 -3.66 -10.05 -17.32
C GLU A 262 -4.02 -8.90 -16.35
N ILE A 263 -3.05 -8.34 -15.64
CA ILE A 263 -3.30 -7.26 -14.70
C ILE A 263 -3.32 -5.92 -15.43
N GLU A 264 -4.37 -5.15 -15.20
CA GLU A 264 -4.38 -3.74 -15.55
C GLU A 264 -3.84 -2.93 -14.37
N PHE A 265 -2.64 -2.41 -14.51
CA PHE A 265 -2.08 -1.43 -13.58
C PHE A 265 -2.53 -0.03 -13.96
N HIS A 266 -2.69 0.80 -12.94
CA HIS A 266 -2.85 2.24 -13.10
C HIS A 266 -1.66 2.94 -12.46
N GLU A 267 -1.17 4.00 -13.09
CA GLU A 267 -0.07 4.79 -12.57
C GLU A 267 -0.46 6.26 -12.42
N CYS A 268 0.13 6.93 -11.45
CA CYS A 268 0.07 8.38 -11.32
C CYS A 268 1.33 8.93 -10.65
N ILE A 269 1.67 10.15 -11.01
CA ILE A 269 2.63 10.96 -10.28
C ILE A 269 1.83 11.95 -9.47
N LEU A 270 2.06 11.98 -8.15
CA LEU A 270 1.49 12.97 -7.26
C LEU A 270 2.42 14.17 -7.18
N GLU A 271 1.85 15.35 -7.40
CA GLU A 271 2.48 16.64 -7.21
C GLU A 271 2.09 17.21 -5.83
N PRO A 272 2.85 18.18 -5.26
CA PRO A 272 2.45 18.85 -4.03
C PRO A 272 1.03 19.42 -4.11
N GLY A 273 0.21 19.11 -3.10
CA GLY A 273 -1.21 19.47 -3.06
C GLY A 273 -2.15 18.38 -3.55
N ASP A 274 -1.69 17.37 -4.27
CA ASP A 274 -2.54 16.24 -4.67
C ASP A 274 -2.88 15.34 -3.49
N ILE A 275 -4.10 14.76 -3.53
CA ILE A 275 -4.52 13.70 -2.61
C ILE A 275 -4.87 12.45 -3.40
N LEU A 276 -4.20 11.34 -3.13
CA LEU A 276 -4.57 10.04 -3.67
C LEU A 276 -5.53 9.34 -2.72
N TYR A 277 -6.72 8.98 -3.20
CA TYR A 277 -7.55 7.99 -2.54
C TYR A 277 -7.11 6.59 -2.99
N ASN A 278 -6.52 5.84 -2.05
CA ASN A 278 -6.17 4.43 -2.24
C ASN A 278 -7.09 3.56 -1.37
N PRO A 279 -8.04 2.81 -1.98
CA PRO A 279 -8.99 1.99 -1.24
C PRO A 279 -8.32 0.79 -0.58
N SER A 280 -9.04 0.17 0.37
CA SER A 280 -8.65 -1.07 1.03
C SER A 280 -8.24 -2.16 0.03
N SER A 281 -7.19 -2.88 0.37
CA SER A 281 -6.74 -4.08 -0.36
C SER A 281 -6.20 -3.84 -1.77
N TYR A 282 -6.17 -2.61 -2.28
CA TYR A 282 -5.52 -2.31 -3.55
C TYR A 282 -4.01 -2.50 -3.43
N TRP A 283 -3.46 -3.23 -4.39
CA TRP A 283 -2.02 -3.40 -4.55
C TRP A 283 -1.39 -2.12 -5.03
N HIS A 284 -0.30 -1.72 -4.40
CA HIS A 284 0.41 -0.50 -4.82
C HIS A 284 1.91 -0.59 -4.56
N GLN A 285 2.67 -0.06 -5.51
CA GLN A 285 4.10 0.21 -5.40
C GLN A 285 4.30 1.72 -5.46
N VAL A 286 5.27 2.22 -4.70
CA VAL A 286 5.50 3.66 -4.58
C VAL A 286 6.99 3.95 -4.69
N GLU A 287 7.37 4.99 -5.44
CA GLU A 287 8.74 5.46 -5.57
C GLU A 287 8.79 6.99 -5.50
N ASN A 288 9.78 7.52 -4.81
CA ASN A 288 10.03 8.95 -4.76
C ASN A 288 10.73 9.39 -6.05
N GLU A 289 10.08 10.22 -6.86
CA GLU A 289 10.66 10.82 -8.08
C GLU A 289 11.59 11.99 -7.77
N SER A 290 11.39 12.63 -6.63
CA SER A 290 12.26 13.62 -6.02
C SER A 290 12.28 13.39 -4.51
N ASP A 291 13.07 14.14 -3.77
CA ASP A 291 12.94 14.21 -2.32
C ASP A 291 11.49 14.52 -1.95
N SER A 292 10.93 13.81 -0.99
CA SER A 292 9.48 13.75 -0.85
C SER A 292 9.04 13.73 0.60
N ILE A 293 7.96 14.49 0.87
CA ILE A 293 7.15 14.40 2.08
C ILE A 293 5.73 14.07 1.66
N GLY A 294 5.19 13.03 2.27
CA GLY A 294 3.78 12.66 2.11
C GLY A 294 3.16 12.23 3.42
N VAL A 295 1.85 12.42 3.54
CA VAL A 295 1.10 12.03 4.74
C VAL A 295 -0.10 11.18 4.35
N GLY A 296 -0.14 9.97 4.90
CA GLY A 296 -1.26 9.06 4.75
C GLY A 296 -2.25 9.19 5.90
N PHE A 297 -3.51 9.50 5.62
CA PHE A 297 -4.61 9.38 6.57
C PHE A 297 -5.30 8.04 6.36
N ARG A 298 -5.16 7.13 7.33
CA ARG A 298 -5.61 5.74 7.21
C ARG A 298 -6.77 5.42 8.15
N TRP A 299 -7.69 4.59 7.66
CA TRP A 299 -8.79 4.03 8.46
C TRP A 299 -9.12 2.61 7.98
N PHE A 300 -9.79 1.86 8.83
CA PHE A 300 -10.33 0.54 8.51
C PHE A 300 -11.85 0.57 8.53
N ASN A 301 -12.47 -0.04 7.52
CA ASN A 301 -13.92 -0.27 7.47
C ASN A 301 -14.17 -1.72 7.06
N LEU A 302 -14.67 -2.52 7.99
CA LEU A 302 -14.81 -3.98 7.80
C LEU A 302 -15.71 -4.31 6.60
N LEU A 303 -16.89 -3.68 6.52
CA LEU A 303 -17.85 -3.98 5.45
C LEU A 303 -17.32 -3.58 4.07
N GLY A 304 -16.69 -2.42 3.99
CA GLY A 304 -16.06 -1.95 2.76
C GLY A 304 -14.90 -2.86 2.33
N SER A 305 -14.04 -3.27 3.26
CA SER A 305 -12.91 -4.17 2.98
C SER A 305 -13.40 -5.56 2.55
N LEU A 306 -14.43 -6.13 3.19
CA LEU A 306 -15.05 -7.39 2.77
C LEU A 306 -15.64 -7.30 1.36
N LYS A 307 -16.23 -6.16 1.00
CA LYS A 307 -16.78 -5.94 -0.35
C LYS A 307 -15.68 -5.92 -1.41
N LEU A 308 -14.53 -5.31 -1.12
CA LEU A 308 -13.43 -5.18 -2.07
C LEU A 308 -12.60 -6.46 -2.18
N SER A 309 -12.23 -7.06 -1.05
CA SER A 309 -11.47 -8.31 -0.98
C SER A 309 -11.81 -9.12 0.27
N PRO A 310 -12.77 -10.07 0.19
CA PRO A 310 -13.10 -10.95 1.31
C PRO A 310 -11.88 -11.74 1.81
N ILE A 311 -11.04 -12.21 0.89
CA ILE A 311 -9.86 -13.03 1.21
C ILE A 311 -8.82 -12.22 1.96
N GLN A 312 -8.37 -11.08 1.44
CA GLN A 312 -7.40 -10.25 2.15
C GLN A 312 -7.94 -9.78 3.51
N THR A 313 -9.24 -9.47 3.60
CA THR A 313 -9.87 -9.10 4.86
C THR A 313 -9.83 -10.25 5.86
N LEU A 314 -10.18 -11.47 5.44
CA LEU A 314 -10.10 -12.67 6.29
C LEU A 314 -8.67 -12.91 6.78
N LEU A 315 -7.69 -12.89 5.87
CA LEU A 315 -6.28 -13.08 6.20
C LEU A 315 -5.76 -11.99 7.15
N THR A 316 -6.24 -10.74 7.01
CA THR A 316 -5.91 -9.65 7.93
C THR A 316 -6.47 -9.90 9.33
N LEU A 317 -7.73 -10.33 9.44
CA LEU A 317 -8.38 -10.60 10.73
C LEU A 317 -7.77 -11.81 11.44
N THR A 318 -7.23 -12.76 10.69
CA THR A 318 -6.61 -14.00 11.19
C THR A 318 -5.08 -13.95 11.19
N CYS A 319 -4.48 -12.77 11.00
CA CYS A 319 -3.02 -12.65 11.04
C CYS A 319 -2.46 -13.08 12.41
N TYR A 320 -1.28 -13.68 12.38
CA TYR A 320 -0.65 -14.26 13.58
C TYR A 320 0.79 -13.76 13.81
N ASN A 321 1.33 -13.00 12.89
CA ASN A 321 2.70 -12.48 12.95
C ASN A 321 2.76 -10.95 12.80
N PRO A 322 2.41 -10.16 13.83
CA PRO A 322 1.78 -10.54 15.08
C PRO A 322 0.26 -10.76 14.94
N PRO A 323 -0.40 -11.35 15.95
CA PRO A 323 -1.86 -11.44 15.99
C PRO A 323 -2.55 -10.08 15.89
N ILE A 324 -3.76 -10.04 15.30
CA ILE A 324 -4.46 -8.79 14.96
C ILE A 324 -4.57 -7.80 16.12
N TRP A 325 -4.81 -8.28 17.35
CA TRP A 325 -4.90 -7.41 18.53
C TRP A 325 -3.57 -6.73 18.90
N LYS A 326 -2.44 -7.40 18.67
CA LYS A 326 -1.10 -6.80 18.81
C LYS A 326 -0.83 -5.83 17.62
N ALA A 327 -1.13 -6.25 16.40
CA ALA A 327 -1.00 -5.41 15.22
C ALA A 327 -1.78 -4.09 15.37
N MET A 328 -3.03 -4.15 15.84
CA MET A 328 -3.86 -2.98 16.13
C MET A 328 -3.28 -2.09 17.24
N ARG A 329 -2.65 -2.68 18.25
CA ARG A 329 -2.01 -1.94 19.36
C ARG A 329 -0.79 -1.16 18.86
N TYR A 330 0.10 -1.80 18.12
CA TYR A 330 1.30 -1.16 17.56
C TYR A 330 0.95 -0.12 16.49
N SER A 331 -0.01 -0.43 15.65
CA SER A 331 -0.44 0.50 14.61
C SER A 331 -1.05 1.80 15.12
N LYS A 332 -1.38 1.89 16.42
CA LYS A 332 -1.86 3.14 17.04
C LYS A 332 -0.75 4.17 17.28
N ARG A 333 0.47 3.73 17.51
CA ARG A 333 1.61 4.59 17.84
C ARG A 333 2.71 4.53 16.80
N ASP A 334 3.19 3.35 16.50
CA ASP A 334 4.38 3.17 15.69
C ASP A 334 4.30 1.86 14.90
N PHE A 335 4.01 1.99 13.61
CA PHE A 335 3.89 0.83 12.73
C PHE A 335 5.24 0.13 12.52
N SER A 336 6.37 0.84 12.66
CA SER A 336 7.72 0.28 12.53
C SER A 336 8.01 -0.76 13.62
N LYS A 337 7.43 -0.60 14.82
CA LYS A 337 7.55 -1.58 15.91
C LYS A 337 6.92 -2.94 15.62
N LEU A 338 6.01 -3.02 14.65
CA LEU A 338 5.48 -4.30 14.18
C LEU A 338 6.58 -5.18 13.58
N PHE A 339 7.53 -4.57 12.89
CA PHE A 339 8.61 -5.26 12.23
C PHE A 339 9.84 -5.44 13.12
N ALA A 340 10.12 -4.47 13.99
CA ALA A 340 11.30 -4.50 14.87
C ALA A 340 11.26 -5.57 15.99
N GLN A 341 10.08 -6.03 16.41
CA GLN A 341 9.95 -7.01 17.50
C GLN A 341 10.14 -8.46 17.07
N ASN A 342 10.09 -8.77 15.79
CA ASN A 342 10.30 -10.14 15.31
C ASN A 342 11.78 -10.57 15.28
N ASN A 343 12.72 -9.66 15.58
CA ASN A 343 14.16 -9.97 15.66
C ASN A 343 14.61 -10.47 17.03
N LYS A 344 13.68 -10.71 17.97
CA LYS A 344 13.99 -11.14 19.37
C LYS A 344 13.45 -12.52 19.75
N THR A 345 13.07 -13.36 18.76
CA THR A 345 12.69 -14.76 19.05
C THR A 345 13.54 -15.74 18.29
#